data_a88068c59c5a403b961802c079e4e18c
#
_entry.id   a88068c59c5a403b961802c079e4e18c
#
_cell.length_a   1.000
_cell.length_b   1.000
_cell.length_c   1.000
_cell.angle_alpha   90.00
_cell.angle_beta   90.00
_cell.angle_gamma   90.00
#
_symmetry.space_group_name_H-M   'P 1'
#
loop_
_entity.id
_entity.type
_entity.pdbx_description
1 polymer ?
#
loop_
_entity_poly.entity_id
_entity_poly.type
_entity_poly.pdbx_seq_one_letter_code
_entity_poly.pdbx_strand_id
1 'polypeptide(L)'
;NENYSSLNLAQAVQIICYEIHMQLSEDNEIIQPSKENELVTHEVQNGFYLHLEKLLTEIGFLKKIQGERLMQRLRLLFNRTTMEKDEVNILRGILTDIEKKIKDKT
;
A
#
# COMPACT_ATOMS: atom_id res chain seq x y z
N ASN A 1 21.57 -15.86 -8.89
CA ASN A 1 21.44 -16.00 -7.45
C ASN A 1 20.23 -15.22 -6.97
N GLU A 2 19.24 -15.92 -6.45
CA GLU A 2 17.99 -15.31 -6.03
C GLU A 2 18.18 -14.26 -4.92
N ASN A 3 19.11 -14.51 -4.00
CA ASN A 3 19.38 -13.56 -2.91
C ASN A 3 19.95 -12.26 -3.43
N TYR A 4 20.82 -12.34 -4.42
CA TYR A 4 21.40 -11.17 -5.02
C TYR A 4 20.36 -10.32 -5.74
N SER A 5 19.46 -10.97 -6.49
CA SER A 5 18.38 -10.25 -7.19
C SER A 5 17.43 -9.57 -6.21
N SER A 6 17.12 -10.24 -5.10
CA SER A 6 16.24 -9.68 -4.08
C SER A 6 16.85 -8.45 -3.42
N LEU A 7 18.17 -8.49 -3.14
CA LEU A 7 18.87 -7.36 -2.56
C LEU A 7 18.92 -6.17 -3.53
N ASN A 8 19.15 -6.43 -4.81
CA ASN A 8 19.15 -5.38 -5.82
C ASN A 8 17.79 -4.72 -5.96
N LEU A 9 16.73 -5.51 -5.93
CA LEU A 9 15.37 -4.98 -6.02
C LEU A 9 15.05 -4.11 -4.80
N ALA A 10 15.41 -4.57 -3.61
CA ALA A 10 15.19 -3.79 -2.40
C ALA A 10 15.92 -2.47 -2.43
N GLN A 11 17.18 -2.47 -2.89
CA GLN A 11 17.96 -1.24 -3.03
C GLN A 11 17.34 -0.30 -4.06
N ALA A 12 16.86 -0.83 -5.18
CA ALA A 12 16.24 -0.02 -6.22
C ALA A 12 14.96 0.64 -5.68
N VAL A 13 14.16 -0.08 -4.92
CA VAL A 13 12.94 0.48 -4.32
C VAL A 13 13.31 1.59 -3.33
N GLN A 14 14.33 1.39 -2.52
CA GLN A 14 14.78 2.42 -1.58
C GLN A 14 15.26 3.67 -2.29
N ILE A 15 16.01 3.53 -3.37
CA ILE A 15 16.49 4.66 -4.15
C ILE A 15 15.33 5.44 -4.75
N ILE A 16 14.36 4.73 -5.32
CA ILE A 16 13.18 5.37 -5.90
C ILE A 16 12.41 6.15 -4.82
N CYS A 17 12.19 5.55 -3.67
CA CYS A 17 11.50 6.22 -2.57
C CYS A 17 12.26 7.46 -2.10
N TYR A 18 13.59 7.36 -2.02
CA TYR A 18 14.42 8.48 -1.63
C TYR A 18 14.33 9.62 -2.64
N GLU A 19 14.42 9.29 -3.93
CA GLU A 19 14.32 10.30 -5.00
C GLU A 19 12.98 11.01 -4.98
N ILE A 20 11.91 10.27 -4.81
CA ILE A 20 10.56 10.84 -4.72
C ILE A 20 10.48 11.78 -3.53
N HIS A 21 11.01 11.35 -2.38
CA HIS A 21 11.01 12.16 -1.18
C HIS A 21 11.79 13.47 -1.38
N MET A 22 12.97 13.38 -2.02
CA MET A 22 13.80 14.55 -2.26
C MET A 22 13.14 15.52 -3.22
N GLN A 23 12.49 15.03 -4.28
CA GLN A 23 11.78 15.89 -5.22
C GLN A 23 10.64 16.63 -4.55
N LEU A 24 9.88 15.94 -3.73
CA LEU A 24 8.79 16.56 -2.98
C LEU A 24 9.32 17.63 -2.03
N SER A 25 10.49 17.40 -1.44
CA SER A 25 11.11 18.38 -0.56
C SER A 25 11.61 19.61 -1.31
N GLU A 26 12.15 19.44 -2.52
CA GLU A 26 12.65 20.55 -3.32
C GLU A 26 11.55 21.46 -3.82
N ASP A 27 10.37 20.90 -4.09
CA ASP A 27 9.24 21.68 -4.54
C ASP A 27 8.59 22.50 -3.42
N ASN A 28 9.14 22.48 -2.24
CA ASN A 28 8.64 23.16 -1.04
C ASN A 28 7.22 22.77 -0.66
N GLU A 29 6.63 21.88 -1.39
CA GLU A 29 5.38 21.27 -1.00
C GLU A 29 5.72 19.99 -0.28
N ILE A 30 6.47 20.17 0.79
CA ILE A 30 6.75 19.05 1.67
C ILE A 30 5.42 18.62 2.23
N ILE A 31 4.96 17.46 1.78
CA ILE A 31 3.86 16.82 2.46
C ILE A 31 4.42 16.32 3.78
N GLN A 32 4.55 17.25 4.70
CA GLN A 32 4.81 16.84 6.08
C GLN A 32 3.52 16.27 6.64
N PRO A 33 3.63 15.30 7.56
CA PRO A 33 2.46 14.89 8.32
C PRO A 33 1.89 16.17 8.91
N SER A 34 0.85 16.69 8.28
CA SER A 34 0.25 17.91 8.79
C SER A 34 -0.59 17.56 10.01
N LYS A 35 -0.67 18.50 10.92
CA LYS A 35 -1.55 18.34 12.08
C LYS A 35 -3.01 18.19 11.66
N GLU A 36 -3.33 18.53 10.42
CA GLU A 36 -4.66 18.38 9.87
C GLU A 36 -4.94 16.98 9.37
N ASN A 37 -3.88 16.23 9.03
CA ASN A 37 -4.01 14.83 8.65
C ASN A 37 -3.87 13.97 9.90
N GLU A 38 -5.02 13.63 10.46
CA GLU A 38 -5.03 12.73 11.59
C GLU A 38 -4.47 11.38 11.20
N LEU A 39 -3.75 10.76 12.12
CA LEU A 39 -3.35 9.38 11.96
C LEU A 39 -4.60 8.54 11.76
N VAL A 40 -4.50 7.58 10.87
CA VAL A 40 -5.63 6.71 10.57
C VAL A 40 -6.05 5.97 11.84
N THR A 41 -7.36 5.92 12.08
CA THR A 41 -7.88 5.12 13.17
C THR A 41 -7.73 3.65 12.85
N HIS A 42 -7.72 2.82 13.88
CA HIS A 42 -7.65 1.37 13.72
C HIS A 42 -8.79 0.85 12.85
N GLU A 43 -9.97 1.42 13.01
CA GLU A 43 -11.16 1.05 12.25
C GLU A 43 -11.00 1.35 10.76
N VAL A 44 -10.50 2.54 10.41
CA VAL A 44 -10.29 2.93 9.01
C VAL A 44 -9.22 2.06 8.37
N GLN A 45 -8.15 1.78 9.11
CA GLN A 45 -7.08 0.93 8.62
C GLN A 45 -7.56 -0.49 8.38
N ASN A 46 -8.37 -1.03 9.27
CA ASN A 46 -8.95 -2.36 9.11
C ASN A 46 -9.87 -2.42 7.89
N GLY A 47 -10.63 -1.36 7.64
CA GLY A 47 -11.46 -1.27 6.44
C GLY A 47 -10.65 -1.36 5.16
N PHE A 48 -9.47 -0.72 5.13
CA PHE A 48 -8.57 -0.85 4.01
C PHE A 48 -8.08 -2.29 3.84
N TYR A 49 -7.69 -2.95 4.92
CA TYR A 49 -7.21 -4.33 4.85
C TYR A 49 -8.29 -5.29 4.33
N LEU A 50 -9.51 -5.12 4.77
CA LEU A 50 -10.62 -5.94 4.28
C LEU A 50 -10.88 -5.71 2.79
N HIS A 51 -10.80 -4.46 2.35
CA HIS A 51 -10.96 -4.11 0.94
C HIS A 51 -9.86 -4.74 0.09
N LEU A 52 -8.61 -4.64 0.57
CA LEU A 52 -7.46 -5.23 -0.10
C LEU A 52 -7.62 -6.75 -0.21
N GLU A 53 -7.98 -7.40 0.89
CA GLU A 53 -8.18 -8.85 0.91
C GLU A 53 -9.24 -9.29 -0.08
N LYS A 54 -10.35 -8.56 -0.13
CA LYS A 54 -11.43 -8.87 -1.06
C LYS A 54 -10.95 -8.77 -2.51
N LEU A 55 -10.27 -7.70 -2.86
CA LEU A 55 -9.77 -7.52 -4.22
C LEU A 55 -8.75 -8.59 -4.59
N LEU A 56 -7.80 -8.86 -3.70
CA LEU A 56 -6.77 -9.87 -3.97
C LEU A 56 -7.37 -11.27 -4.11
N THR A 57 -8.45 -11.53 -3.40
CA THR A 57 -9.18 -12.80 -3.56
C THR A 57 -9.87 -12.85 -4.92
N GLU A 58 -10.51 -11.75 -5.33
CA GLU A 58 -11.22 -11.69 -6.62
C GLU A 58 -10.28 -11.90 -7.81
N ILE A 59 -9.08 -11.33 -7.76
CA ILE A 59 -8.13 -11.49 -8.85
C ILE A 59 -7.34 -12.80 -8.79
N GLY A 60 -7.59 -13.62 -7.76
CA GLY A 60 -6.94 -14.93 -7.64
C GLY A 60 -5.54 -14.88 -7.04
N PHE A 61 -5.12 -13.76 -6.51
CA PHE A 61 -3.81 -13.65 -5.87
C PHE A 61 -3.76 -14.40 -4.54
N LEU A 62 -4.83 -14.29 -3.75
CA LEU A 62 -4.92 -15.00 -2.48
C LEU A 62 -5.64 -16.33 -2.68
N LYS A 63 -4.90 -17.42 -2.44
CA LYS A 63 -5.47 -18.76 -2.46
C LYS A 63 -5.77 -19.18 -1.03
N LYS A 64 -6.80 -20.04 -0.87
CA LYS A 64 -7.32 -20.40 0.44
C LYS A 64 -6.27 -20.81 1.48
N ILE A 65 -5.25 -21.56 1.05
CA ILE A 65 -4.28 -22.12 2.00
C ILE A 65 -3.23 -21.08 2.43
N GLN A 66 -2.91 -20.13 1.54
CA GLN A 66 -1.85 -19.15 1.78
C GLN A 66 -2.38 -17.75 2.04
N GLY A 67 -3.68 -17.55 1.84
CA GLY A 67 -4.26 -16.22 1.88
C GLY A 67 -4.11 -15.53 3.23
N GLU A 68 -4.36 -16.24 4.31
CA GLU A 68 -4.25 -15.66 5.66
C GLU A 68 -2.82 -15.22 5.96
N ARG A 69 -1.85 -16.04 5.59
CA ARG A 69 -0.44 -15.71 5.83
C ARG A 69 -0.02 -14.50 5.01
N LEU A 70 -0.42 -14.44 3.75
CA LEU A 70 -0.11 -13.29 2.89
C LEU A 70 -0.75 -12.01 3.44
N MET A 71 -2.00 -12.09 3.87
CA MET A 71 -2.66 -10.93 4.46
C MET A 71 -1.97 -10.48 5.76
N GLN A 72 -1.54 -11.42 6.60
CA GLN A 72 -0.79 -11.06 7.80
C GLN A 72 0.51 -10.33 7.46
N ARG A 73 1.21 -10.80 6.44
CA ARG A 73 2.44 -10.14 5.99
C ARG A 73 2.16 -8.74 5.45
N LEU A 74 1.09 -8.59 4.69
CA LEU A 74 0.71 -7.28 4.17
C LEU A 74 0.31 -6.32 5.29
N ARG A 75 -0.43 -6.82 6.28
CA ARG A 75 -0.78 -6.00 7.43
C ARG A 75 0.46 -5.53 8.21
N LEU A 76 1.43 -6.42 8.38
CA LEU A 76 2.68 -6.06 9.02
C LEU A 76 3.43 -4.99 8.21
N LEU A 77 3.43 -5.14 6.89
CA LEU A 77 4.09 -4.19 6.01
C LEU A 77 3.49 -2.78 6.17
N PHE A 78 2.17 -2.67 6.09
CA PHE A 78 1.51 -1.39 6.21
C PHE A 78 1.54 -0.86 7.65
N ASN A 79 1.56 -1.73 8.65
CA ASN A 79 1.64 -1.30 10.04
C ASN A 79 3.00 -0.72 10.41
N ARG A 80 4.05 -1.06 9.66
CA ARG A 80 5.36 -0.44 9.87
C ARG A 80 5.39 1.02 9.48
N THR A 81 4.49 1.41 8.60
CA THR A 81 4.34 2.82 8.25
C THR A 81 3.22 3.39 9.10
N THR A 82 3.42 4.59 9.58
CA THR A 82 2.35 5.29 10.29
C THR A 82 1.51 5.98 9.23
N MET A 83 0.49 5.26 8.73
CA MET A 83 -0.32 5.79 7.65
C MET A 83 -1.21 6.92 8.12
N GLU A 84 -1.30 7.94 7.29
CA GLU A 84 -2.23 9.03 7.49
C GLU A 84 -3.55 8.71 6.77
N LYS A 85 -4.59 9.40 7.19
CA LYS A 85 -5.92 9.18 6.63
C LYS A 85 -5.95 9.37 5.11
N ASP A 86 -5.28 10.40 4.61
CA ASP A 86 -5.21 10.68 3.17
C ASP A 86 -4.54 9.54 2.41
N GLU A 87 -3.51 8.97 3.00
CA GLU A 87 -2.77 7.89 2.37
C GLU A 87 -3.63 6.63 2.25
N VAL A 88 -4.40 6.31 3.29
CA VAL A 88 -5.34 5.19 3.23
C VAL A 88 -6.39 5.44 2.17
N ASN A 89 -6.89 6.68 2.07
CA ASN A 89 -7.89 7.04 1.06
C ASN A 89 -7.32 6.89 -0.35
N ILE A 90 -6.07 7.26 -0.57
CA ILE A 90 -5.41 7.08 -1.87
C ILE A 90 -5.33 5.60 -2.22
N LEU A 91 -4.90 4.78 -1.27
CA LEU A 91 -4.80 3.34 -1.51
C LEU A 91 -6.17 2.73 -1.81
N ARG A 92 -7.19 3.14 -1.07
CA ARG A 92 -8.55 2.64 -1.32
C ARG A 92 -9.07 3.09 -2.68
N GLY A 93 -8.72 4.31 -3.10
CA GLY A 93 -9.06 4.79 -4.43
C GLY A 93 -8.45 3.94 -5.52
N ILE A 94 -7.18 3.54 -5.34
CA ILE A 94 -6.50 2.65 -6.27
C ILE A 94 -7.25 1.31 -6.36
N LEU A 95 -7.60 0.73 -5.22
CA LEU A 95 -8.33 -0.53 -5.19
C LEU A 95 -9.68 -0.42 -5.88
N THR A 96 -10.38 0.68 -5.65
CA THR A 96 -11.68 0.92 -6.28
C THR A 96 -11.56 1.02 -7.79
N ASP A 97 -10.56 1.70 -8.28
CA ASP A 97 -10.34 1.83 -9.72
C ASP A 97 -9.99 0.49 -10.36
N ILE A 98 -9.19 -0.32 -9.68
CA ILE A 98 -8.88 -1.66 -10.16
C ILE A 98 -10.15 -2.51 -10.25
N GLU A 99 -11.00 -2.43 -9.22
CA GLU A 99 -12.26 -3.17 -9.23
C GLU A 99 -13.16 -2.77 -10.40
N LYS A 100 -13.22 -1.48 -10.70
CA LYS A 100 -14.00 -1.00 -11.85
C LYS A 100 -13.47 -1.57 -13.16
N LYS A 101 -12.17 -1.61 -13.32
CA LYS A 101 -11.56 -2.17 -14.54
C LYS A 101 -11.84 -3.65 -14.69
N ILE A 102 -11.85 -4.39 -13.59
CA ILE A 102 -12.18 -5.81 -13.62
C ILE A 102 -13.62 -6.02 -14.04
N LYS A 103 -14.55 -5.24 -13.51
CA LYS A 103 -15.97 -5.35 -13.86
C LYS A 103 -16.24 -4.97 -15.31
N ASP A 104 -15.53 -3.98 -15.82
CA ASP A 104 -15.72 -3.53 -17.20
C ASP A 104 -15.26 -4.56 -18.22
N LYS A 105 -14.41 -5.51 -17.83
CA LYS A 105 -13.91 -6.55 -18.72
C LYS A 105 -14.72 -7.84 -18.66
N THR A 106 -15.66 -7.92 -17.76
CA THR A 106 -16.56 -9.05 -17.67
C THR A 106 -17.90 -8.67 -18.24
#